data_6ddd70149f04c26ddcab49acfdf87a54
#
_entry.id   6ddd70149f04c26ddcab49acfdf87a54
#
_cell.length_a   1.000
_cell.length_b   1.000
_cell.length_c   1.000
_cell.angle_alpha   90.00
_cell.angle_beta   90.00
_cell.angle_gamma   90.00
#
_symmetry.space_group_name_H-M   'P 1'
#
loop_
_entity.id
_entity.type
_entity.pdbx_description
1 polymer ?
#
loop_
_entity_poly.entity_id
_entity_poly.type
_entity_poly.pdbx_seq_one_letter_code
_entity_poly.pdbx_strand_id
1 'polypeptide(L)'
;MSFARLDIAQAKSSVIMPGLSHQTSSQTSPGTAFLYQRGLSFMELPASLQSLQIRTAAVVEAEIAPRAAQVDQTAQWPAHSMNALGEAGLLGVMVPVAFGGHAQGLLGLSVITEAIGRACPSSALCFGMHCVGTAVIAAKATEFQQERYLRAIAEGRHITTLALSEHGSGAHFYVPQTRIEDTGQHFLVDGTKQFVTNGGHADSYVVSTVASSNSDAGDFSCLIVDSDSPGLNWLDPWLGFGMRGNSSRALHLDRVQVRHENLLGEEGDQVWYAFEVVAPFFLMAMAGTYLGLAQAALDATAEHLRARRYAHSGESLRDIESMQVRYSEMWMAVEKTRALIREAGRRGDMNHPEALPFILSCKADAGDTVVRVTNEAMTLCGGAAYRENSRIGQMLRDARAAHIMSPTTDLLKLWTGRSLLGLPLL
;
A
#
# COMPACT_ATOMS: atom_id res chain seq x y z
N MET A 1 -19.60 -28.82 -4.87
CA MET A 1 -19.21 -27.38 -5.00
C MET A 1 -18.20 -27.31 -6.13
N SER A 2 -18.64 -26.87 -7.29
CA SER A 2 -17.83 -26.85 -8.52
C SER A 2 -17.41 -25.42 -8.77
N PHE A 3 -16.13 -25.11 -8.52
CA PHE A 3 -15.56 -23.84 -8.94
C PHE A 3 -15.15 -23.96 -10.40
N ALA A 4 -15.75 -23.11 -11.23
CA ALA A 4 -15.47 -23.04 -12.65
C ALA A 4 -13.99 -22.73 -12.89
N ARG A 5 -13.38 -23.51 -13.80
CA ARG A 5 -12.07 -23.21 -14.39
C ARG A 5 -12.21 -21.91 -15.18
N LEU A 6 -11.49 -20.87 -14.78
CA LEU A 6 -11.26 -19.72 -15.66
C LEU A 6 -10.31 -20.17 -16.79
N ASP A 7 -10.89 -20.47 -17.94
CA ASP A 7 -10.16 -20.61 -19.19
C ASP A 7 -9.78 -19.21 -19.71
N ILE A 8 -8.51 -18.83 -19.54
CA ILE A 8 -7.94 -17.66 -20.19
C ILE A 8 -7.44 -18.09 -21.57
N ALA A 9 -8.30 -17.95 -22.57
CA ALA A 9 -7.88 -18.03 -23.96
C ALA A 9 -8.60 -16.95 -24.81
N GLN A 10 -7.75 -16.15 -25.47
CA GLN A 10 -7.98 -15.35 -26.66
C GLN A 10 -8.40 -13.87 -26.51
N ALA A 11 -7.38 -13.01 -26.65
CA ALA A 11 -7.44 -11.94 -27.64
C ALA A 11 -6.01 -11.58 -28.09
N LYS A 12 -5.62 -12.10 -29.25
CA LYS A 12 -4.42 -11.66 -29.98
C LYS A 12 -4.78 -10.42 -30.78
N SER A 13 -4.00 -9.35 -30.63
CA SER A 13 -3.86 -8.34 -31.70
C SER A 13 -2.42 -7.86 -31.74
N SER A 14 -1.83 -8.01 -32.90
CA SER A 14 -0.46 -7.75 -33.31
C SER A 14 -0.20 -6.27 -33.54
N VAL A 15 0.91 -5.74 -33.04
CA VAL A 15 1.55 -4.54 -33.59
C VAL A 15 3.05 -4.79 -33.71
N ILE A 16 3.55 -4.64 -34.95
CA ILE A 16 4.92 -4.78 -35.40
C ILE A 16 5.66 -3.47 -35.13
N MET A 17 6.87 -3.54 -34.58
CA MET A 17 7.79 -2.40 -34.52
C MET A 17 8.99 -2.63 -35.46
N PRO A 18 9.47 -1.59 -36.18
CA PRO A 18 10.69 -1.67 -37.01
C PRO A 18 11.94 -1.31 -36.19
N GLY A 19 13.04 -1.92 -36.61
CA GLY A 19 14.34 -1.91 -35.96
C GLY A 19 15.09 -0.57 -35.98
N LEU A 20 16.06 -0.47 -35.09
CA LEU A 20 17.11 0.57 -35.07
C LEU A 20 18.50 -0.06 -34.97
N SER A 21 19.36 0.41 -35.85
CA SER A 21 20.72 0.01 -36.14
C SER A 21 21.72 0.51 -35.10
N HIS A 22 22.79 -0.29 -34.92
CA HIS A 22 24.01 -0.02 -34.13
C HIS A 22 24.81 1.16 -34.68
N GLN A 23 25.37 1.98 -33.80
CA GLN A 23 26.68 2.62 -33.98
C GLN A 23 27.46 2.66 -32.67
N THR A 24 28.65 2.09 -32.72
CA THR A 24 29.71 2.08 -31.73
C THR A 24 30.60 3.32 -31.85
N SER A 25 30.97 3.95 -30.73
CA SER A 25 32.24 4.67 -30.62
C SER A 25 32.77 4.69 -29.18
N SER A 26 34.00 4.19 -29.06
CA SER A 26 34.83 4.17 -27.87
C SER A 26 35.47 5.52 -27.60
N GLN A 27 35.60 5.95 -26.33
CA GLN A 27 36.81 6.62 -25.82
C GLN A 27 36.88 6.57 -24.29
N THR A 28 38.12 6.38 -23.79
CA THR A 28 38.55 6.03 -22.44
C THR A 28 39.01 7.24 -21.62
N SER A 29 38.67 7.26 -20.30
CA SER A 29 39.45 7.59 -19.08
C SER A 29 39.82 9.04 -18.74
N PRO A 30 40.22 9.36 -17.48
CA PRO A 30 39.94 8.79 -16.18
C PRO A 30 39.57 9.88 -15.11
N GLY A 31 39.11 9.49 -13.94
CA GLY A 31 39.05 10.42 -12.80
C GLY A 31 37.93 10.05 -11.82
N THR A 32 38.24 9.11 -11.00
CA THR A 32 37.44 8.57 -9.91
C THR A 32 37.04 9.62 -8.90
N ALA A 33 35.78 9.99 -8.87
CA ALA A 33 35.11 10.40 -7.65
C ALA A 33 33.89 9.50 -7.53
N PHE A 34 33.99 8.44 -6.73
CA PHE A 34 32.85 7.68 -6.25
C PHE A 34 32.02 8.57 -5.33
N LEU A 35 31.29 9.47 -5.92
CA LEU A 35 30.14 10.05 -5.27
C LEU A 35 29.05 8.96 -5.31
N TYR A 36 28.84 8.33 -4.17
CA TYR A 36 27.68 7.54 -3.85
C TYR A 36 26.43 8.42 -4.02
N GLN A 37 26.03 8.65 -5.25
CA GLN A 37 24.65 8.96 -5.56
C GLN A 37 23.87 7.68 -5.29
N ARG A 38 23.22 7.68 -4.15
CA ARG A 38 22.50 6.55 -3.58
C ARG A 38 21.56 5.95 -4.60
N GLY A 39 21.87 4.73 -4.96
CA GLY A 39 21.17 3.73 -5.69
C GLY A 39 19.73 4.02 -6.07
N LEU A 40 19.56 4.49 -7.30
CA LEU A 40 18.41 4.12 -8.08
C LEU A 40 18.90 3.01 -9.02
N SER A 41 18.42 1.85 -8.69
CA SER A 41 18.57 0.58 -9.30
C SER A 41 18.53 0.58 -10.84
N PHE A 42 19.16 -0.39 -11.42
CA PHE A 42 19.32 -0.83 -12.81
C PHE A 42 18.06 -0.89 -13.71
N MET A 43 16.93 -0.31 -13.30
CA MET A 43 15.73 -0.12 -14.12
C MET A 43 15.27 1.32 -13.98
N GLU A 44 15.47 2.09 -15.04
CA GLU A 44 14.91 3.45 -15.11
C GLU A 44 13.39 3.37 -14.98
N LEU A 45 12.87 4.13 -14.01
CA LEU A 45 11.43 4.31 -13.87
C LEU A 45 10.92 5.10 -15.09
N PRO A 46 9.68 4.88 -15.54
CA PRO A 46 9.06 5.73 -16.56
C PRO A 46 9.14 7.22 -16.18
N ALA A 47 9.37 8.10 -17.14
CA ALA A 47 9.56 9.54 -16.89
C ALA A 47 8.39 10.17 -16.11
N SER A 48 7.15 9.75 -16.38
CA SER A 48 5.97 10.16 -15.63
C SER A 48 6.06 9.78 -14.15
N LEU A 49 6.53 8.57 -13.86
CA LEU A 49 6.70 8.10 -12.48
C LEU A 49 7.88 8.77 -11.78
N GLN A 50 8.97 9.06 -12.49
CA GLN A 50 10.09 9.84 -11.94
C GLN A 50 9.64 11.23 -11.49
N SER A 51 8.81 11.91 -12.27
CA SER A 51 8.23 13.21 -11.91
C SER A 51 7.38 13.13 -10.64
N LEU A 52 6.54 12.09 -10.52
CA LEU A 52 5.73 11.85 -9.31
C LEU A 52 6.60 11.52 -8.10
N GLN A 53 7.66 10.75 -8.28
CA GLN A 53 8.60 10.43 -7.21
C GLN A 53 9.29 11.68 -6.67
N ILE A 54 9.75 12.57 -7.55
CA ILE A 54 10.37 13.86 -7.16
C ILE A 54 9.37 14.72 -6.39
N ARG A 55 8.14 14.82 -6.88
CA ARG A 55 7.06 15.56 -6.22
C ARG A 55 6.73 14.97 -4.84
N THR A 56 6.64 13.64 -4.75
CA THR A 56 6.44 12.93 -3.48
C THR A 56 7.57 13.20 -2.49
N ALA A 57 8.82 13.16 -2.95
CA ALA A 57 9.98 13.46 -2.11
C ALA A 57 9.92 14.88 -1.52
N ALA A 58 9.52 15.87 -2.32
CA ALA A 58 9.35 17.24 -1.85
C ALA A 58 8.26 17.36 -0.76
N VAL A 59 7.11 16.72 -0.94
CA VAL A 59 6.05 16.69 0.09
C VAL A 59 6.52 15.96 1.35
N VAL A 60 7.22 14.85 1.19
CA VAL A 60 7.77 14.08 2.32
C VAL A 60 8.72 14.92 3.14
N GLU A 61 9.65 15.62 2.50
CA GLU A 61 10.65 16.46 3.18
C GLU A 61 10.01 17.66 3.88
N ALA A 62 9.09 18.37 3.21
CA ALA A 62 8.52 19.61 3.72
C ALA A 62 7.43 19.36 4.79
N GLU A 63 6.57 18.35 4.62
CA GLU A 63 5.33 18.24 5.38
C GLU A 63 5.21 16.95 6.20
N ILE A 64 5.72 15.82 5.71
CA ILE A 64 5.49 14.53 6.36
C ILE A 64 6.56 14.20 7.39
N ALA A 65 7.84 14.27 7.00
CA ALA A 65 8.96 13.89 7.86
C ALA A 65 9.06 14.74 9.14
N PRO A 66 8.87 16.08 9.11
CA PRO A 66 8.95 16.91 10.31
C PRO A 66 7.90 16.56 11.37
N ARG A 67 6.75 16.01 10.97
CA ARG A 67 5.62 15.73 11.86
C ARG A 67 5.41 14.24 12.15
N ALA A 68 6.24 13.35 11.58
CA ALA A 68 6.08 11.90 11.72
C ALA A 68 6.12 11.41 13.17
N ALA A 69 7.02 11.95 13.98
CA ALA A 69 7.10 11.62 15.41
C ALA A 69 5.86 12.07 16.19
N GLN A 70 5.29 13.23 15.87
CA GLN A 70 4.06 13.71 16.48
C GLN A 70 2.88 12.80 16.15
N VAL A 71 2.76 12.32 14.90
CA VAL A 71 1.70 11.38 14.47
C VAL A 71 1.71 10.10 15.32
N ASP A 72 2.88 9.53 15.59
CA ASP A 72 2.98 8.35 16.47
C ASP A 72 2.65 8.69 17.92
N GLN A 73 3.19 9.79 18.46
CA GLN A 73 2.99 10.18 19.87
C GLN A 73 1.53 10.48 20.18
N THR A 74 0.86 11.25 19.32
CA THR A 74 -0.52 11.69 19.56
C THR A 74 -1.56 10.68 19.06
N ALA A 75 -1.18 9.72 18.22
CA ALA A 75 -2.07 8.80 17.54
C ALA A 75 -3.18 9.51 16.74
N GLN A 76 -2.92 10.73 16.27
CA GLN A 76 -3.86 11.50 15.47
C GLN A 76 -3.68 11.20 13.98
N TRP A 77 -4.80 11.21 13.27
CA TRP A 77 -4.80 11.06 11.82
C TRP A 77 -3.96 12.18 11.15
N PRO A 78 -3.10 11.85 10.18
CA PRO A 78 -2.14 12.80 9.63
C PRO A 78 -2.77 13.71 8.57
N ALA A 79 -3.71 14.58 8.98
CA ALA A 79 -4.40 15.52 8.09
C ALA A 79 -3.42 16.36 7.25
N HIS A 80 -2.34 16.84 7.87
CA HIS A 80 -1.31 17.61 7.18
C HIS A 80 -0.66 16.82 6.03
N SER A 81 -0.43 15.52 6.21
CA SER A 81 0.16 14.67 5.17
C SER A 81 -0.82 14.47 4.01
N MET A 82 -2.09 14.14 4.30
CA MET A 82 -3.09 13.89 3.28
C MET A 82 -3.44 15.16 2.49
N ASN A 83 -3.52 16.30 3.18
CA ASN A 83 -3.74 17.60 2.54
C ASN A 83 -2.58 17.97 1.61
N ALA A 84 -1.35 17.88 2.08
CA ALA A 84 -0.17 18.18 1.26
C ALA A 84 -0.03 17.25 0.04
N LEU A 85 -0.38 15.96 0.19
CA LEU A 85 -0.44 15.02 -0.93
C LEU A 85 -1.55 15.42 -1.92
N GLY A 86 -2.70 15.89 -1.43
CA GLY A 86 -3.79 16.42 -2.25
C GLY A 86 -3.37 17.67 -3.04
N GLU A 87 -2.81 18.67 -2.37
CA GLU A 87 -2.31 19.91 -2.97
C GLU A 87 -1.23 19.67 -4.03
N ALA A 88 -0.42 18.62 -3.82
CA ALA A 88 0.58 18.16 -4.79
C ALA A 88 -0.01 17.32 -5.94
N GLY A 89 -1.34 17.08 -5.99
CA GLY A 89 -2.02 16.26 -6.99
C GLY A 89 -1.71 14.76 -6.89
N LEU A 90 -1.16 14.30 -5.76
CA LEU A 90 -0.78 12.90 -5.58
C LEU A 90 -1.95 11.99 -5.20
N LEU A 91 -3.08 12.53 -4.70
CA LEU A 91 -4.28 11.72 -4.49
C LEU A 91 -4.83 11.14 -5.79
N GLY A 92 -4.62 11.83 -6.94
CA GLY A 92 -5.02 11.37 -8.25
C GLY A 92 -4.11 10.31 -8.90
N VAL A 93 -3.17 9.70 -8.18
CA VAL A 93 -2.16 8.78 -8.75
C VAL A 93 -2.81 7.59 -9.47
N MET A 94 -3.89 7.02 -8.93
CA MET A 94 -4.63 5.89 -9.51
C MET A 94 -5.72 6.32 -10.50
N VAL A 95 -6.10 7.59 -10.53
CA VAL A 95 -7.16 8.09 -11.41
C VAL A 95 -6.70 8.08 -12.86
N PRO A 96 -7.53 7.62 -13.82
CA PRO A 96 -7.21 7.70 -15.26
C PRO A 96 -6.95 9.14 -15.74
N VAL A 97 -6.05 9.29 -16.72
CA VAL A 97 -5.67 10.61 -17.30
C VAL A 97 -6.90 11.37 -17.83
N ALA A 98 -7.87 10.66 -18.39
CA ALA A 98 -9.12 11.26 -18.90
C ALA A 98 -9.91 12.05 -17.83
N PHE A 99 -9.69 11.74 -16.55
CA PHE A 99 -10.34 12.40 -15.41
C PHE A 99 -9.38 13.31 -14.61
N GLY A 100 -8.23 13.64 -15.18
CA GLY A 100 -7.25 14.54 -14.59
C GLY A 100 -6.20 13.86 -13.68
N GLY A 101 -6.18 12.53 -13.60
CA GLY A 101 -5.25 11.78 -12.81
C GLY A 101 -3.96 11.39 -13.54
N HIS A 102 -3.19 10.48 -12.92
CA HIS A 102 -1.87 10.08 -13.40
C HIS A 102 -1.81 8.66 -13.97
N ALA A 103 -2.90 7.89 -13.90
CA ALA A 103 -3.03 6.52 -14.40
C ALA A 103 -1.83 5.61 -14.05
N GLN A 104 -1.34 5.72 -12.81
CA GLN A 104 -0.27 4.86 -12.36
C GLN A 104 -0.81 3.48 -11.94
N GLY A 105 0.00 2.45 -12.16
CA GLY A 105 -0.31 1.09 -11.75
C GLY A 105 0.35 0.69 -10.44
N LEU A 106 0.58 -0.60 -10.30
CA LEU A 106 1.16 -1.24 -9.12
C LEU A 106 2.59 -0.77 -8.84
N LEU A 107 3.40 -0.59 -9.88
CA LEU A 107 4.76 -0.05 -9.75
C LEU A 107 4.74 1.35 -9.17
N GLY A 108 3.92 2.24 -9.76
CA GLY A 108 3.80 3.62 -9.30
C GLY A 108 3.35 3.72 -7.86
N LEU A 109 2.33 2.95 -7.48
CA LEU A 109 1.83 2.88 -6.11
C LEU A 109 2.93 2.46 -5.13
N SER A 110 3.69 1.40 -5.44
CA SER A 110 4.75 0.91 -4.55
C SER A 110 5.91 1.90 -4.39
N VAL A 111 6.27 2.64 -5.46
CA VAL A 111 7.33 3.67 -5.42
C VAL A 111 6.93 4.84 -4.52
N ILE A 112 5.70 5.30 -4.64
CA ILE A 112 5.20 6.45 -3.88
C ILE A 112 5.01 6.07 -2.41
N THR A 113 4.40 4.92 -2.12
CA THR A 113 4.22 4.46 -0.74
C THR A 113 5.55 4.13 -0.05
N GLU A 114 6.59 3.68 -0.77
CA GLU A 114 7.95 3.54 -0.25
C GLU A 114 8.51 4.88 0.22
N ALA A 115 8.40 5.92 -0.60
CA ALA A 115 8.91 7.25 -0.27
C ALA A 115 8.21 7.82 0.97
N ILE A 116 6.88 7.71 1.06
CA ILE A 116 6.09 8.16 2.22
C ILE A 116 6.39 7.30 3.45
N GLY A 117 6.43 5.97 3.30
CA GLY A 117 6.65 5.00 4.38
C GLY A 117 8.02 5.13 5.04
N ARG A 118 9.02 5.60 4.31
CA ARG A 118 10.36 5.92 4.86
C ARG A 118 10.31 7.04 5.90
N ALA A 119 9.38 7.98 5.76
CA ALA A 119 9.20 9.08 6.71
C ALA A 119 8.15 8.74 7.78
N CYS A 120 6.95 8.32 7.37
CA CYS A 120 5.81 8.07 8.23
C CYS A 120 4.95 6.90 7.71
N PRO A 121 5.08 5.69 8.30
CA PRO A 121 4.29 4.53 7.90
C PRO A 121 2.77 4.73 8.06
N SER A 122 2.32 5.49 9.07
CA SER A 122 0.90 5.84 9.22
C SER A 122 0.37 6.63 8.03
N SER A 123 1.10 7.65 7.57
CA SER A 123 0.73 8.45 6.40
C SER A 123 0.76 7.61 5.11
N ALA A 124 1.73 6.70 4.98
CA ALA A 124 1.82 5.80 3.83
C ALA A 124 0.65 4.81 3.78
N LEU A 125 0.21 4.29 4.93
CA LEU A 125 -0.98 3.43 5.01
C LEU A 125 -2.25 4.21 4.66
N CYS A 126 -2.42 5.43 5.19
CA CYS A 126 -3.56 6.29 4.87
C CYS A 126 -3.64 6.58 3.35
N PHE A 127 -2.53 6.98 2.76
CA PHE A 127 -2.41 7.23 1.33
C PHE A 127 -2.61 5.95 0.50
N GLY A 128 -1.98 4.84 0.90
CA GLY A 128 -2.11 3.56 0.21
C GLY A 128 -3.56 3.07 0.17
N MET A 129 -4.28 3.15 1.29
CA MET A 129 -5.70 2.75 1.35
C MET A 129 -6.61 3.68 0.53
N HIS A 130 -6.28 4.98 0.46
CA HIS A 130 -6.93 5.89 -0.47
C HIS A 130 -6.71 5.45 -1.93
N CYS A 131 -5.48 5.14 -2.32
CA CYS A 131 -5.15 4.68 -3.66
C CYS A 131 -5.87 3.38 -4.02
N VAL A 132 -5.95 2.42 -3.08
CA VAL A 132 -6.67 1.15 -3.32
C VAL A 132 -8.18 1.41 -3.50
N GLY A 133 -8.80 2.22 -2.65
CA GLY A 133 -10.20 2.63 -2.82
C GLY A 133 -10.44 3.32 -4.17
N THR A 134 -9.53 4.21 -4.57
CA THR A 134 -9.58 4.88 -5.88
C THR A 134 -9.47 3.89 -7.04
N ALA A 135 -8.57 2.91 -6.96
CA ALA A 135 -8.44 1.86 -7.98
C ALA A 135 -9.71 1.03 -8.12
N VAL A 136 -10.38 0.69 -7.01
CA VAL A 136 -11.66 -0.03 -7.02
C VAL A 136 -12.75 0.80 -7.70
N ILE A 137 -12.87 2.09 -7.37
CA ILE A 137 -13.83 2.99 -8.04
C ILE A 137 -13.52 3.09 -9.54
N ALA A 138 -12.24 3.27 -9.91
CA ALA A 138 -11.84 3.48 -11.29
C ALA A 138 -12.01 2.25 -12.18
N ALA A 139 -11.99 1.03 -11.62
CA ALA A 139 -11.95 -0.22 -12.38
C ALA A 139 -13.17 -0.46 -13.28
N LYS A 140 -14.37 -0.11 -12.81
CA LYS A 140 -15.64 -0.24 -13.57
C LYS A 140 -16.53 1.01 -13.37
N ALA A 141 -15.92 2.20 -13.28
CA ALA A 141 -16.63 3.44 -12.99
C ALA A 141 -17.66 3.79 -14.05
N THR A 142 -18.91 4.03 -13.63
CA THR A 142 -19.95 4.65 -14.46
C THR A 142 -19.63 6.12 -14.70
N GLU A 143 -20.28 6.75 -15.68
CA GLU A 143 -20.13 8.19 -15.95
C GLU A 143 -20.40 9.04 -14.70
N PHE A 144 -21.47 8.70 -13.95
CA PHE A 144 -21.77 9.35 -12.67
C PHE A 144 -20.62 9.25 -11.67
N GLN A 145 -20.04 8.05 -11.50
CA GLN A 145 -18.93 7.82 -10.55
C GLN A 145 -17.64 8.51 -11.00
N GLN A 146 -17.39 8.57 -12.32
CA GLN A 146 -16.26 9.29 -12.90
C GLN A 146 -16.32 10.79 -12.56
N GLU A 147 -17.45 11.42 -12.79
CA GLU A 147 -17.63 12.86 -12.56
C GLU A 147 -17.67 13.19 -11.05
N ARG A 148 -18.39 12.39 -10.25
CA ARG A 148 -18.59 12.68 -8.83
C ARG A 148 -17.34 12.39 -7.99
N TYR A 149 -16.68 11.25 -8.23
CA TYR A 149 -15.58 10.76 -7.37
C TYR A 149 -14.22 10.93 -8.02
N LEU A 150 -13.99 10.41 -9.23
CA LEU A 150 -12.64 10.36 -9.79
C LEU A 150 -12.09 11.75 -10.09
N ARG A 151 -12.88 12.68 -10.60
CA ARG A 151 -12.43 14.08 -10.81
C ARG A 151 -12.10 14.77 -9.49
N ALA A 152 -12.95 14.65 -8.49
CA ALA A 152 -12.70 15.23 -7.17
C ALA A 152 -11.45 14.67 -6.50
N ILE A 153 -11.18 13.37 -6.67
CA ILE A 153 -9.95 12.70 -6.20
C ILE A 153 -8.74 13.26 -6.96
N ALA A 154 -8.80 13.37 -8.30
CA ALA A 154 -7.70 13.91 -9.10
C ALA A 154 -7.35 15.36 -8.75
N GLU A 155 -8.34 16.15 -8.38
CA GLU A 155 -8.20 17.53 -7.92
C GLU A 155 -7.76 17.66 -6.45
N GLY A 156 -7.53 16.55 -5.75
CA GLY A 156 -7.09 16.52 -4.35
C GLY A 156 -8.17 16.90 -3.33
N ARG A 157 -9.44 16.93 -3.72
CA ARG A 157 -10.59 17.39 -2.90
C ARG A 157 -11.43 16.26 -2.31
N HIS A 158 -11.08 14.99 -2.58
CA HIS A 158 -11.84 13.84 -2.12
C HIS A 158 -10.90 12.70 -1.73
N ILE A 159 -11.05 12.23 -0.53
CA ILE A 159 -10.34 11.07 0.00
C ILE A 159 -11.33 9.90 0.08
N THR A 160 -10.99 8.78 -0.54
CA THR A 160 -11.74 7.52 -0.38
C THR A 160 -10.91 6.48 0.36
N THR A 161 -11.53 5.41 0.82
CA THR A 161 -10.84 4.29 1.47
C THR A 161 -11.68 3.01 1.39
N LEU A 162 -11.10 1.88 1.82
CA LEU A 162 -11.81 0.60 1.88
C LEU A 162 -12.39 0.33 3.25
N ALA A 163 -13.59 -0.27 3.29
CA ALA A 163 -14.25 -0.80 4.46
C ALA A 163 -14.71 -2.24 4.18
N LEU A 164 -13.76 -3.19 4.20
CA LEU A 164 -14.00 -4.59 3.83
C LEU A 164 -14.00 -5.54 5.04
N SER A 165 -13.02 -5.41 5.94
CA SER A 165 -12.82 -6.32 7.07
C SER A 165 -14.00 -6.32 8.03
N GLU A 166 -14.34 -7.50 8.58
CA GLU A 166 -15.42 -7.69 9.55
C GLU A 166 -14.98 -8.58 10.70
N HIS A 167 -15.70 -8.47 11.81
CA HIS A 167 -15.48 -9.37 12.95
C HIS A 167 -15.89 -10.80 12.57
N GLY A 168 -14.97 -11.75 12.69
CA GLY A 168 -15.24 -13.16 12.37
C GLY A 168 -14.84 -13.58 10.96
N SER A 169 -14.57 -12.65 10.01
CA SER A 169 -14.05 -13.02 8.69
C SER A 169 -12.56 -13.43 8.70
N GLY A 170 -11.82 -13.03 9.75
CA GLY A 170 -10.38 -13.29 9.85
C GLY A 170 -9.61 -12.76 8.66
N ALA A 171 -8.84 -13.63 8.01
CA ALA A 171 -8.08 -13.28 6.80
C ALA A 171 -8.91 -13.30 5.51
N HIS A 172 -10.17 -13.75 5.58
CA HIS A 172 -11.08 -13.92 4.42
C HIS A 172 -11.86 -12.63 4.14
N PHE A 173 -11.15 -11.54 3.82
CA PHE A 173 -11.72 -10.22 3.54
C PHE A 173 -12.74 -10.21 2.39
N TYR A 174 -12.79 -11.27 1.61
CA TYR A 174 -13.69 -11.51 0.47
C TYR A 174 -14.98 -12.26 0.86
N VAL A 175 -15.26 -12.44 2.15
CA VAL A 175 -16.48 -13.10 2.66
C VAL A 175 -17.16 -12.15 3.65
N PRO A 176 -17.89 -11.11 3.18
CA PRO A 176 -18.57 -10.15 4.05
C PRO A 176 -19.83 -10.76 4.66
N GLN A 177 -20.28 -10.13 5.76
CA GLN A 177 -21.56 -10.39 6.43
C GLN A 177 -22.48 -9.16 6.38
N THR A 178 -21.92 -7.97 6.07
CA THR A 178 -22.71 -6.75 5.87
C THR A 178 -23.70 -6.96 4.76
N ARG A 179 -24.95 -6.53 4.97
CA ARG A 179 -26.09 -6.81 4.08
C ARG A 179 -26.54 -5.56 3.36
N ILE A 180 -27.12 -5.76 2.18
CA ILE A 180 -27.89 -4.73 1.48
C ILE A 180 -29.31 -5.23 1.28
N GLU A 181 -30.27 -4.30 1.39
CA GLU A 181 -31.68 -4.46 1.03
C GLU A 181 -31.97 -3.47 -0.10
N ASP A 182 -32.42 -3.95 -1.26
CA ASP A 182 -32.90 -3.07 -2.32
C ASP A 182 -34.36 -2.69 -2.07
N THR A 183 -34.61 -1.41 -1.86
CA THR A 183 -35.97 -0.87 -1.65
C THR A 183 -36.65 -0.49 -2.96
N GLY A 184 -35.98 -0.63 -4.11
CA GLY A 184 -36.42 -0.14 -5.40
C GLY A 184 -36.16 1.37 -5.65
N GLN A 185 -35.78 2.11 -4.62
CA GLN A 185 -35.38 3.52 -4.70
C GLN A 185 -33.90 3.74 -4.33
N HIS A 186 -33.40 2.94 -3.41
CA HIS A 186 -32.01 2.97 -2.92
C HIS A 186 -31.69 1.65 -2.23
N PHE A 187 -30.43 1.38 -2.00
CA PHE A 187 -29.98 0.33 -1.10
C PHE A 187 -30.00 0.81 0.36
N LEU A 188 -30.38 -0.10 1.27
CA LEU A 188 -30.14 0.05 2.70
C LEU A 188 -29.00 -0.88 3.10
N VAL A 189 -27.93 -0.30 3.65
CA VAL A 189 -26.73 -1.03 4.06
C VAL A 189 -26.71 -1.19 5.58
N ASP A 190 -26.58 -2.44 6.06
CA ASP A 190 -26.58 -2.77 7.49
C ASP A 190 -25.43 -3.74 7.82
N GLY A 191 -24.63 -3.42 8.83
CA GLY A 191 -23.52 -4.26 9.27
C GLY A 191 -22.43 -3.50 10.01
N THR A 192 -21.34 -4.20 10.33
CA THR A 192 -20.21 -3.58 11.06
C THR A 192 -18.89 -3.94 10.41
N LYS A 193 -18.15 -2.92 10.00
CA LYS A 193 -16.79 -3.04 9.44
C LYS A 193 -15.75 -2.79 10.52
N GLN A 194 -14.61 -3.48 10.40
CA GLN A 194 -13.48 -3.38 11.32
C GLN A 194 -12.24 -2.84 10.59
N PHE A 195 -11.38 -2.17 11.32
CA PHE A 195 -10.08 -1.69 10.81
C PHE A 195 -10.20 -0.82 9.56
N VAL A 196 -11.22 0.06 9.50
CA VAL A 196 -11.41 1.01 8.40
C VAL A 196 -10.37 2.12 8.52
N THR A 197 -9.27 2.02 7.79
CA THR A 197 -8.22 3.05 7.72
C THR A 197 -8.80 4.35 7.17
N ASN A 198 -8.32 5.51 7.63
CA ASN A 198 -8.94 6.83 7.38
C ASN A 198 -10.35 6.97 7.95
N GLY A 199 -10.72 6.11 8.90
CA GLY A 199 -12.06 6.08 9.51
C GLY A 199 -12.45 7.40 10.18
N GLY A 200 -13.55 8.00 9.73
CA GLY A 200 -14.03 9.30 10.17
C GLY A 200 -13.32 10.50 9.53
N HIS A 201 -12.42 10.28 8.56
CA HIS A 201 -11.67 11.35 7.89
C HIS A 201 -11.74 11.26 6.35
N ALA A 202 -12.10 10.12 5.78
CA ALA A 202 -12.36 9.99 4.35
C ALA A 202 -13.73 10.57 3.99
N ASP A 203 -13.86 11.06 2.75
CA ASP A 203 -15.10 11.61 2.19
C ASP A 203 -16.04 10.51 1.68
N SER A 204 -15.49 9.34 1.36
CA SER A 204 -16.28 8.15 1.00
C SER A 204 -15.58 6.85 1.39
N TYR A 205 -16.37 5.79 1.50
CA TYR A 205 -15.95 4.45 1.88
C TYR A 205 -16.42 3.44 0.84
N VAL A 206 -15.51 2.66 0.28
CA VAL A 206 -15.86 1.48 -0.54
C VAL A 206 -16.18 0.34 0.41
N VAL A 207 -17.45 0.03 0.52
CA VAL A 207 -18.00 -0.96 1.45
C VAL A 207 -18.34 -2.24 0.71
N SER A 208 -17.83 -3.40 1.19
CA SER A 208 -18.27 -4.71 0.69
C SER A 208 -19.49 -5.22 1.43
N THR A 209 -20.41 -5.85 0.70
CA THR A 209 -21.65 -6.42 1.25
C THR A 209 -21.96 -7.75 0.59
N VAL A 210 -22.80 -8.57 1.19
CA VAL A 210 -23.46 -9.64 0.42
C VAL A 210 -24.42 -9.03 -0.59
N ALA A 211 -24.73 -9.75 -1.67
CA ALA A 211 -25.70 -9.30 -2.66
C ALA A 211 -27.12 -9.23 -2.06
N SER A 212 -28.00 -8.39 -2.63
CA SER A 212 -29.39 -8.24 -2.17
C SER A 212 -30.28 -9.42 -2.60
N SER A 213 -30.03 -9.99 -3.77
CA SER A 213 -30.66 -11.22 -4.22
C SER A 213 -30.03 -12.42 -3.50
N ASN A 214 -30.82 -13.44 -3.15
CA ASN A 214 -30.32 -14.70 -2.56
C ASN A 214 -29.35 -15.42 -3.53
N SER A 215 -28.18 -14.82 -3.73
CA SER A 215 -27.09 -15.39 -4.47
C SER A 215 -26.35 -16.41 -3.60
N ASP A 216 -25.65 -17.34 -4.24
CA ASP A 216 -24.87 -18.36 -3.56
C ASP A 216 -23.87 -17.73 -2.56
N ALA A 217 -23.64 -18.40 -1.45
CA ALA A 217 -22.74 -17.95 -0.41
C ALA A 217 -21.34 -17.67 -0.97
N GLY A 218 -20.87 -16.45 -0.87
CA GLY A 218 -19.55 -16.00 -1.35
C GLY A 218 -19.61 -14.88 -2.38
N ASP A 219 -20.75 -14.60 -2.98
CA ASP A 219 -20.90 -13.43 -3.86
C ASP A 219 -21.22 -12.19 -3.03
N PHE A 220 -20.46 -11.12 -3.22
CA PHE A 220 -20.66 -9.85 -2.50
C PHE A 220 -20.64 -8.65 -3.45
N SER A 221 -21.19 -7.52 -3.07
CA SER A 221 -21.22 -6.27 -3.84
C SER A 221 -20.31 -5.24 -3.21
N CYS A 222 -19.80 -4.31 -3.98
CA CYS A 222 -19.11 -3.13 -3.49
C CYS A 222 -19.94 -1.89 -3.77
N LEU A 223 -20.09 -1.03 -2.75
CA LEU A 223 -20.81 0.24 -2.86
C LEU A 223 -19.93 1.38 -2.36
N ILE A 224 -20.12 2.56 -2.96
CA ILE A 224 -19.55 3.80 -2.43
C ILE A 224 -20.54 4.38 -1.42
N VAL A 225 -20.13 4.51 -0.16
CA VAL A 225 -20.90 5.14 0.90
C VAL A 225 -20.27 6.50 1.19
N ASP A 226 -21.02 7.59 0.97
CA ASP A 226 -20.55 8.95 1.28
C ASP A 226 -20.47 9.16 2.80
N SER A 227 -19.48 9.93 3.26
CA SER A 227 -19.21 10.11 4.70
C SER A 227 -20.31 10.88 5.45
N ASP A 228 -21.13 11.66 4.74
CA ASP A 228 -22.26 12.42 5.25
C ASP A 228 -23.57 11.62 5.27
N SER A 229 -23.56 10.36 4.84
CA SER A 229 -24.75 9.50 4.85
C SER A 229 -25.21 9.26 6.29
N PRO A 230 -26.51 9.51 6.62
CA PRO A 230 -27.04 9.18 7.92
C PRO A 230 -26.94 7.68 8.23
N GLY A 231 -26.64 7.34 9.49
CA GLY A 231 -26.53 5.95 9.93
C GLY A 231 -25.07 5.43 9.97
N LEU A 232 -24.07 6.25 9.60
CA LEU A 232 -22.67 5.90 9.84
C LEU A 232 -22.31 6.19 11.31
N ASN A 233 -22.00 5.15 12.05
CA ASN A 233 -21.66 5.26 13.48
C ASN A 233 -20.22 4.78 13.69
N TRP A 234 -19.31 5.72 13.91
CA TRP A 234 -17.92 5.41 14.23
C TRP A 234 -17.80 4.95 15.67
N LEU A 235 -17.23 3.77 15.88
CA LEU A 235 -16.97 3.23 17.20
C LEU A 235 -15.67 3.81 17.79
N ASP A 236 -15.05 3.11 18.76
CA ASP A 236 -13.91 3.59 19.51
C ASP A 236 -12.77 4.14 18.64
N PRO A 237 -12.00 5.12 19.14
CA PRO A 237 -10.82 5.61 18.44
C PRO A 237 -9.77 4.49 18.27
N TRP A 238 -8.94 4.61 17.23
CA TRP A 238 -7.85 3.68 17.00
C TRP A 238 -6.75 3.84 18.05
N LEU A 239 -6.45 2.76 18.77
CA LEU A 239 -5.37 2.68 19.78
C LEU A 239 -4.38 1.57 19.39
N GLY A 240 -3.77 1.69 18.21
CA GLY A 240 -2.84 0.70 17.68
C GLY A 240 -1.52 0.62 18.45
N PHE A 241 -0.93 -0.57 18.52
CA PHE A 241 0.43 -0.79 19.02
C PHE A 241 1.48 -0.07 18.15
N GLY A 242 1.30 -0.13 16.82
CA GLY A 242 2.05 0.60 15.80
C GLY A 242 1.11 1.22 14.78
N MET A 243 1.67 1.98 13.84
CA MET A 243 0.93 2.76 12.82
C MET A 243 -0.21 3.56 13.46
N ARG A 244 0.09 4.22 14.56
CA ARG A 244 -0.89 4.77 15.49
C ARG A 244 -1.77 5.87 14.90
N GLY A 245 -1.26 6.58 13.88
CA GLY A 245 -1.96 7.67 13.22
C GLY A 245 -2.92 7.27 12.10
N ASN A 246 -3.13 5.99 11.81
CA ASN A 246 -3.88 5.58 10.61
C ASN A 246 -5.42 5.64 10.75
N SER A 247 -5.94 5.89 11.96
CA SER A 247 -7.38 5.93 12.26
C SER A 247 -8.14 4.68 11.75
N SER A 248 -7.61 3.47 12.01
CA SER A 248 -8.27 2.20 11.62
C SER A 248 -9.42 1.87 12.57
N ARG A 249 -10.49 2.65 12.49
CA ARG A 249 -11.66 2.54 13.37
C ARG A 249 -12.65 1.48 12.90
N ALA A 250 -13.50 1.02 13.81
CA ALA A 250 -14.68 0.24 13.45
C ALA A 250 -15.83 1.18 13.07
N LEU A 251 -16.60 0.77 12.05
CA LEU A 251 -17.75 1.48 11.51
C LEU A 251 -18.99 0.60 11.58
N HIS A 252 -19.98 1.03 12.31
CA HIS A 252 -21.33 0.44 12.30
C HIS A 252 -22.21 1.20 11.31
N LEU A 253 -22.77 0.49 10.35
CA LEU A 253 -23.70 0.95 9.34
C LEU A 253 -25.11 0.55 9.81
N ASP A 254 -25.94 1.54 10.19
CA ASP A 254 -27.30 1.33 10.64
C ASP A 254 -28.29 1.80 9.58
N ARG A 255 -28.72 0.85 8.72
CA ARG A 255 -29.64 1.08 7.60
C ARG A 255 -29.26 2.31 6.75
N VAL A 256 -27.97 2.43 6.42
CA VAL A 256 -27.43 3.55 5.64
C VAL A 256 -28.03 3.55 4.24
N GLN A 257 -28.64 4.67 3.84
CA GLN A 257 -29.18 4.81 2.49
C GLN A 257 -28.07 5.09 1.48
N VAL A 258 -27.98 4.25 0.47
CA VAL A 258 -26.98 4.35 -0.62
C VAL A 258 -27.72 4.33 -1.95
N ARG A 259 -27.41 5.29 -2.83
CA ARG A 259 -28.01 5.39 -4.17
C ARG A 259 -27.61 4.18 -5.03
N HIS A 260 -28.47 3.79 -5.95
CA HIS A 260 -28.14 2.72 -6.91
C HIS A 260 -26.92 3.08 -7.77
N GLU A 261 -26.72 4.36 -8.13
CA GLU A 261 -25.55 4.82 -8.89
C GLU A 261 -24.23 4.67 -8.14
N ASN A 262 -24.26 4.42 -6.84
CA ASN A 262 -23.07 4.16 -6.04
C ASN A 262 -22.66 2.66 -5.99
N LEU A 263 -23.41 1.76 -6.63
CA LEU A 263 -23.01 0.38 -6.83
C LEU A 263 -21.82 0.33 -7.77
N LEU A 264 -20.75 -0.36 -7.38
CA LEU A 264 -19.55 -0.55 -8.18
C LEU A 264 -19.66 -1.84 -9.01
N GLY A 265 -19.61 -1.70 -10.34
CA GLY A 265 -19.87 -2.80 -11.25
C GLY A 265 -21.33 -3.24 -11.20
N GLU A 266 -21.55 -4.54 -11.14
CA GLU A 266 -22.87 -5.17 -11.00
C GLU A 266 -23.00 -5.82 -9.62
N GLU A 267 -24.23 -6.00 -9.14
CA GLU A 267 -24.47 -6.72 -7.90
C GLU A 267 -24.01 -8.17 -8.03
N GLY A 268 -23.25 -8.65 -7.04
CA GLY A 268 -22.65 -9.98 -7.08
C GLY A 268 -21.31 -10.08 -7.84
N ASP A 269 -20.76 -8.99 -8.36
CA ASP A 269 -19.57 -8.92 -9.24
C ASP A 269 -18.21 -9.00 -8.46
N GLN A 270 -18.10 -9.84 -7.53
CA GLN A 270 -17.32 -9.68 -6.32
C GLN A 270 -15.97 -10.26 -6.21
N VAL A 271 -15.84 -11.52 -6.54
CA VAL A 271 -14.55 -12.22 -6.48
C VAL A 271 -13.56 -11.50 -7.41
N TRP A 272 -14.08 -10.95 -8.50
CA TRP A 272 -13.29 -10.15 -9.43
C TRP A 272 -12.69 -8.91 -8.75
N TYR A 273 -13.50 -8.08 -8.06
CA TYR A 273 -12.97 -6.91 -7.35
C TYR A 273 -11.95 -7.29 -6.29
N ALA A 274 -12.23 -8.34 -5.52
CA ALA A 274 -11.37 -8.78 -4.43
C ALA A 274 -9.98 -9.20 -4.92
N PHE A 275 -9.91 -9.97 -6.02
CA PHE A 275 -8.66 -10.60 -6.47
C PHE A 275 -8.00 -9.89 -7.64
N GLU A 276 -8.75 -9.21 -8.52
CA GLU A 276 -8.18 -8.48 -9.65
C GLU A 276 -7.83 -7.03 -9.33
N VAL A 277 -8.45 -6.42 -8.30
CA VAL A 277 -8.20 -5.02 -7.95
C VAL A 277 -7.71 -4.86 -6.51
N VAL A 278 -8.53 -5.23 -5.51
CA VAL A 278 -8.20 -4.96 -4.10
C VAL A 278 -6.88 -5.62 -3.70
N ALA A 279 -6.75 -6.93 -3.93
CA ALA A 279 -5.56 -7.67 -3.47
C ALA A 279 -4.27 -7.14 -4.14
N PRO A 280 -4.14 -7.02 -5.47
CA PRO A 280 -2.92 -6.53 -6.09
C PRO A 280 -2.53 -5.12 -5.61
N PHE A 281 -3.45 -4.17 -5.62
CA PHE A 281 -3.15 -2.80 -5.21
C PHE A 281 -2.84 -2.70 -3.72
N PHE A 282 -3.58 -3.39 -2.85
CA PHE A 282 -3.31 -3.44 -1.42
C PHE A 282 -1.94 -4.05 -1.11
N LEU A 283 -1.60 -5.19 -1.71
CA LEU A 283 -0.33 -5.86 -1.48
C LEU A 283 0.85 -4.98 -1.91
N MET A 284 0.75 -4.29 -3.04
CA MET A 284 1.81 -3.41 -3.53
C MET A 284 1.92 -2.12 -2.72
N ALA A 285 0.82 -1.53 -2.27
CA ALA A 285 0.83 -0.38 -1.37
C ALA A 285 1.52 -0.71 -0.04
N MET A 286 1.18 -1.88 0.54
CA MET A 286 1.77 -2.32 1.80
C MET A 286 3.23 -2.73 1.64
N ALA A 287 3.59 -3.42 0.56
CA ALA A 287 4.97 -3.78 0.26
C ALA A 287 5.87 -2.54 0.14
N GLY A 288 5.41 -1.51 -0.58
CA GLY A 288 6.11 -0.22 -0.65
C GLY A 288 6.25 0.44 0.73
N THR A 289 5.16 0.51 1.50
CA THR A 289 5.17 1.09 2.85
C THR A 289 6.20 0.41 3.76
N TYR A 290 6.20 -0.92 3.81
CA TYR A 290 7.13 -1.68 4.67
C TYR A 290 8.57 -1.64 4.16
N LEU A 291 8.78 -1.58 2.84
CA LEU A 291 10.11 -1.35 2.27
C LEU A 291 10.66 0.03 2.68
N GLY A 292 9.83 1.08 2.62
CA GLY A 292 10.21 2.41 3.07
C GLY A 292 10.60 2.44 4.55
N LEU A 293 9.81 1.77 5.40
CA LEU A 293 10.11 1.63 6.83
C LEU A 293 11.41 0.86 7.08
N ALA A 294 11.66 -0.24 6.34
CA ALA A 294 12.91 -0.99 6.43
C ALA A 294 14.12 -0.14 6.02
N GLN A 295 13.97 0.67 4.97
CA GLN A 295 15.00 1.62 4.55
C GLN A 295 15.26 2.68 5.63
N ALA A 296 14.21 3.20 6.27
CA ALA A 296 14.38 4.17 7.36
C ALA A 296 15.14 3.58 8.56
N ALA A 297 14.88 2.32 8.90
CA ALA A 297 15.60 1.64 9.98
C ALA A 297 17.07 1.40 9.59
N LEU A 298 17.35 1.05 8.34
CA LEU A 298 18.71 0.92 7.82
C LEU A 298 19.48 2.25 7.89
N ASP A 299 18.84 3.36 7.46
CA ASP A 299 19.44 4.70 7.51
C ASP A 299 19.75 5.15 8.94
N ALA A 300 18.80 4.98 9.86
CA ALA A 300 18.98 5.32 11.28
C ALA A 300 20.10 4.49 11.92
N THR A 301 20.23 3.23 11.55
CA THR A 301 21.33 2.37 12.00
C THR A 301 22.68 2.88 11.49
N ALA A 302 22.77 3.24 10.20
CA ALA A 302 24.00 3.79 9.62
C ALA A 302 24.43 5.10 10.31
N GLU A 303 23.47 5.98 10.58
CA GLU A 303 23.72 7.22 11.30
C GLU A 303 24.29 6.94 12.70
N HIS A 304 23.64 6.03 13.45
CA HIS A 304 24.10 5.65 14.79
C HIS A 304 25.52 5.04 14.76
N LEU A 305 25.79 4.11 13.88
CA LEU A 305 27.11 3.46 13.78
C LEU A 305 28.23 4.47 13.44
N ARG A 306 27.95 5.49 12.64
CA ARG A 306 28.91 6.55 12.29
C ARG A 306 29.13 7.54 13.44
N ALA A 307 28.07 7.88 14.15
CA ALA A 307 28.14 8.91 15.20
C ALA A 307 28.70 8.38 16.52
N ARG A 308 28.44 7.10 16.85
CA ARG A 308 28.79 6.54 18.16
C ARG A 308 30.26 6.10 18.23
N ARG A 309 30.93 6.53 19.31
CA ARG A 309 32.31 6.14 19.64
C ARG A 309 32.38 5.63 21.07
N TYR A 310 33.31 4.71 21.33
CA TYR A 310 33.67 4.28 22.68
C TYR A 310 34.52 5.33 23.36
N ALA A 311 34.13 5.73 24.58
CA ALA A 311 34.86 6.78 25.32
C ALA A 311 36.27 6.33 25.73
N HIS A 312 36.46 5.03 25.99
CA HIS A 312 37.75 4.49 26.46
C HIS A 312 38.78 4.28 25.35
N SER A 313 38.36 4.02 24.11
CA SER A 313 39.27 3.73 22.98
C SER A 313 39.19 4.79 21.85
N GLY A 314 38.12 5.57 21.79
CA GLY A 314 37.85 6.46 20.66
C GLY A 314 37.37 5.75 19.41
N GLU A 315 37.32 4.42 19.41
CA GLU A 315 36.90 3.62 18.27
C GLU A 315 35.43 3.87 17.92
N SER A 316 35.13 4.01 16.64
CA SER A 316 33.78 4.18 16.13
C SER A 316 33.10 2.82 15.98
N LEU A 317 31.79 2.73 16.27
CA LEU A 317 31.04 1.49 16.04
C LEU A 317 31.10 1.02 14.58
N ARG A 318 31.19 1.95 13.63
CA ARG A 318 31.31 1.62 12.21
C ARG A 318 32.61 0.87 11.85
N ASP A 319 33.63 0.97 12.70
CA ASP A 319 34.95 0.39 12.44
C ASP A 319 35.03 -1.08 12.96
N ILE A 320 33.99 -1.56 13.63
CA ILE A 320 33.89 -2.91 14.19
C ILE A 320 33.37 -3.87 13.12
N GLU A 321 34.16 -4.88 12.75
CA GLU A 321 33.85 -5.84 11.69
C GLU A 321 32.49 -6.53 11.84
N SER A 322 32.16 -6.97 13.06
CA SER A 322 30.86 -7.63 13.32
C SER A 322 29.65 -6.70 13.06
N MET A 323 29.79 -5.39 13.31
CA MET A 323 28.76 -4.39 13.00
C MET A 323 28.63 -4.20 11.49
N GLN A 324 29.76 -4.20 10.76
CA GLN A 324 29.77 -4.09 9.30
C GLN A 324 29.09 -5.27 8.63
N VAL A 325 29.36 -6.51 9.10
CA VAL A 325 28.71 -7.73 8.58
C VAL A 325 27.20 -7.65 8.77
N ARG A 326 26.73 -7.38 10.00
CA ARG A 326 25.30 -7.31 10.30
C ARG A 326 24.58 -6.18 9.54
N TYR A 327 25.22 -5.03 9.42
CA TYR A 327 24.67 -3.92 8.62
C TYR A 327 24.58 -4.28 7.14
N SER A 328 25.57 -4.99 6.58
CA SER A 328 25.51 -5.44 5.19
C SER A 328 24.39 -6.46 4.94
N GLU A 329 24.09 -7.34 5.90
CA GLU A 329 22.95 -8.26 5.84
C GLU A 329 21.61 -7.53 5.85
N MET A 330 21.48 -6.45 6.66
CA MET A 330 20.30 -5.59 6.62
C MET A 330 20.13 -4.94 5.25
N TRP A 331 21.19 -4.37 4.70
CA TRP A 331 21.17 -3.74 3.38
C TRP A 331 20.81 -4.72 2.28
N MET A 332 21.45 -5.91 2.25
CA MET A 332 21.14 -6.96 1.26
C MET A 332 19.67 -7.41 1.34
N ALA A 333 19.07 -7.44 2.54
CA ALA A 333 17.67 -7.77 2.68
C ALA A 333 16.76 -6.71 2.05
N VAL A 334 17.02 -5.43 2.34
CA VAL A 334 16.25 -4.31 1.80
C VAL A 334 16.34 -4.27 0.28
N GLU A 335 17.53 -4.44 -0.30
CA GLU A 335 17.71 -4.39 -1.75
C GLU A 335 17.09 -5.59 -2.48
N LYS A 336 17.14 -6.79 -1.91
CA LYS A 336 16.43 -7.96 -2.48
C LYS A 336 14.92 -7.74 -2.49
N THR A 337 14.35 -7.25 -1.40
CA THR A 337 12.93 -6.93 -1.29
C THR A 337 12.54 -5.82 -2.29
N ARG A 338 13.37 -4.78 -2.42
CA ARG A 338 13.15 -3.71 -3.41
C ARG A 338 13.09 -4.24 -4.83
N ALA A 339 14.05 -5.10 -5.21
CA ALA A 339 14.09 -5.72 -6.53
C ALA A 339 12.84 -6.56 -6.82
N LEU A 340 12.39 -7.36 -5.84
CA LEU A 340 11.17 -8.16 -5.94
C LEU A 340 9.93 -7.27 -6.16
N ILE A 341 9.77 -6.21 -5.36
CA ILE A 341 8.63 -5.28 -5.45
C ILE A 341 8.61 -4.57 -6.80
N ARG A 342 9.78 -4.11 -7.30
CA ARG A 342 9.86 -3.45 -8.61
C ARG A 342 9.47 -4.40 -9.74
N GLU A 343 9.94 -5.65 -9.69
CA GLU A 343 9.60 -6.67 -10.69
C GLU A 343 8.12 -7.04 -10.64
N ALA A 344 7.55 -7.21 -9.45
CA ALA A 344 6.13 -7.48 -9.28
C ALA A 344 5.26 -6.36 -9.85
N GLY A 345 5.59 -5.10 -9.55
CA GLY A 345 4.86 -3.94 -10.06
C GLY A 345 4.88 -3.88 -11.58
N ARG A 346 6.06 -4.07 -12.20
CA ARG A 346 6.18 -4.09 -13.67
C ARG A 346 5.41 -5.23 -14.31
N ARG A 347 5.51 -6.44 -13.77
CA ARG A 347 4.75 -7.59 -14.29
C ARG A 347 3.25 -7.37 -14.17
N GLY A 348 2.79 -6.86 -13.04
CA GLY A 348 1.38 -6.55 -12.84
C GLY A 348 0.88 -5.48 -13.81
N ASP A 349 1.59 -4.37 -13.98
CA ASP A 349 1.22 -3.28 -14.89
C ASP A 349 1.20 -3.70 -16.37
N MET A 350 1.99 -4.72 -16.73
CA MET A 350 1.99 -5.32 -18.08
C MET A 350 0.99 -6.48 -18.25
N ASN A 351 0.20 -6.80 -17.23
CA ASN A 351 -0.66 -7.98 -17.20
C ASN A 351 0.09 -9.28 -17.59
N HIS A 352 1.33 -9.42 -17.08
CA HIS A 352 2.16 -10.58 -17.39
C HIS A 352 1.55 -11.85 -16.79
N PRO A 353 1.47 -12.99 -17.52
CA PRO A 353 0.84 -14.21 -17.01
C PRO A 353 1.39 -14.75 -15.69
N GLU A 354 2.66 -14.46 -15.40
CA GLU A 354 3.32 -14.86 -14.15
C GLU A 354 3.37 -13.75 -13.08
N ALA A 355 2.54 -12.68 -13.19
CA ALA A 355 2.56 -11.59 -12.23
C ALA A 355 2.10 -12.01 -10.82
N LEU A 356 1.10 -12.91 -10.75
CA LEU A 356 0.45 -13.27 -9.51
C LEU A 356 1.41 -13.74 -8.39
N PRO A 357 2.30 -14.74 -8.57
CA PRO A 357 3.18 -15.18 -7.50
C PRO A 357 4.17 -14.08 -7.06
N PHE A 358 4.58 -13.17 -7.95
CA PHE A 358 5.38 -12.00 -7.59
C PHE A 358 4.61 -11.02 -6.71
N ILE A 359 3.37 -10.69 -7.07
CA ILE A 359 2.51 -9.78 -6.30
C ILE A 359 2.20 -10.36 -4.91
N LEU A 360 1.83 -11.64 -4.83
CA LEU A 360 1.55 -12.31 -3.56
C LEU A 360 2.78 -12.33 -2.64
N SER A 361 3.97 -12.60 -3.19
CA SER A 361 5.21 -12.68 -2.40
C SER A 361 5.72 -11.33 -1.92
N CYS A 362 5.41 -10.22 -2.61
CA CYS A 362 5.94 -8.89 -2.27
C CYS A 362 5.64 -8.46 -0.84
N LYS A 363 4.37 -8.49 -0.41
CA LYS A 363 4.00 -8.08 0.96
C LYS A 363 4.54 -9.07 1.99
N ALA A 364 4.60 -10.36 1.67
CA ALA A 364 5.15 -11.38 2.57
C ALA A 364 6.64 -11.15 2.83
N ASP A 365 7.43 -10.97 1.76
CA ASP A 365 8.87 -10.71 1.85
C ASP A 365 9.17 -9.35 2.50
N ALA A 366 8.41 -8.30 2.13
CA ALA A 366 8.53 -6.99 2.76
C ALA A 366 8.22 -7.05 4.27
N GLY A 367 7.23 -7.86 4.68
CA GLY A 367 6.88 -8.10 6.07
C GLY A 367 8.01 -8.77 6.84
N ASP A 368 8.57 -9.85 6.32
CA ASP A 368 9.70 -10.55 6.95
C ASP A 368 10.94 -9.62 7.01
N THR A 369 11.21 -8.90 5.93
CA THR A 369 12.35 -7.99 5.84
C THR A 369 12.24 -6.84 6.83
N VAL A 370 11.09 -6.14 6.90
CA VAL A 370 10.95 -4.99 7.78
C VAL A 370 11.04 -5.37 9.25
N VAL A 371 10.43 -6.49 9.65
CA VAL A 371 10.51 -6.98 11.03
C VAL A 371 11.94 -7.36 11.38
N ARG A 372 12.65 -8.08 10.50
CA ARG A 372 14.05 -8.44 10.71
C ARG A 372 14.94 -7.21 10.80
N VAL A 373 14.83 -6.28 9.86
CA VAL A 373 15.70 -5.09 9.78
C VAL A 373 15.47 -4.14 10.96
N THR A 374 14.23 -3.92 11.39
CA THR A 374 13.93 -3.07 12.55
C THR A 374 14.39 -3.70 13.86
N ASN A 375 14.25 -5.03 14.02
CA ASN A 375 14.77 -5.75 15.18
C ASN A 375 16.31 -5.70 15.22
N GLU A 376 16.96 -5.86 14.09
CA GLU A 376 18.41 -5.77 13.98
C GLU A 376 18.91 -4.34 14.25
N ALA A 377 18.20 -3.32 13.76
CA ALA A 377 18.48 -1.93 14.08
C ALA A 377 18.41 -1.65 15.59
N MET A 378 17.40 -2.20 16.29
CA MET A 378 17.29 -2.10 17.73
C MET A 378 18.53 -2.70 18.42
N THR A 379 18.99 -3.86 17.96
CA THR A 379 20.16 -4.55 18.52
C THR A 379 21.45 -3.76 18.29
N LEU A 380 21.69 -3.29 17.07
CA LEU A 380 22.92 -2.55 16.70
C LEU A 380 22.99 -1.16 17.38
N CYS A 381 21.86 -0.51 17.59
CA CYS A 381 21.81 0.79 18.27
C CYS A 381 21.73 0.67 19.80
N GLY A 382 21.47 -0.53 20.34
CA GLY A 382 21.55 -0.84 21.75
C GLY A 382 20.64 0.02 22.64
N GLY A 383 21.08 0.33 23.84
CA GLY A 383 20.29 1.06 24.84
C GLY A 383 19.78 2.43 24.38
N ALA A 384 20.41 3.06 23.39
CA ALA A 384 19.93 4.32 22.83
C ALA A 384 18.60 4.14 22.06
N ALA A 385 18.44 2.99 21.40
CA ALA A 385 17.23 2.63 20.67
C ALA A 385 16.13 2.04 21.56
N TYR A 386 16.48 1.55 22.77
CA TYR A 386 15.54 0.89 23.68
C TYR A 386 14.76 1.86 24.57
N ARG A 387 14.83 3.15 24.30
CA ARG A 387 14.03 4.16 25.01
C ARG A 387 12.62 4.21 24.42
N GLU A 388 11.62 4.49 25.26
CA GLU A 388 10.20 4.55 24.88
C GLU A 388 9.94 5.43 23.66
N ASN A 389 10.56 6.61 23.61
CA ASN A 389 10.36 7.59 22.52
C ASN A 389 11.46 7.50 21.43
N SER A 390 12.13 6.36 21.30
CA SER A 390 13.14 6.21 20.26
C SER A 390 12.48 6.00 18.89
N ARG A 391 13.06 6.61 17.84
CA ARG A 391 12.61 6.41 16.45
C ARG A 391 12.68 4.93 16.03
N ILE A 392 13.70 4.20 16.45
CA ILE A 392 13.85 2.76 16.15
C ILE A 392 12.80 1.95 16.89
N GLY A 393 12.48 2.29 18.14
CA GLY A 393 11.39 1.66 18.89
C GLY A 393 10.02 1.87 18.23
N GLN A 394 9.75 3.07 17.71
CA GLN A 394 8.57 3.33 16.89
C GLN A 394 8.56 2.45 15.63
N MET A 395 9.67 2.43 14.87
CA MET A 395 9.78 1.64 13.64
C MET A 395 9.54 0.14 13.90
N LEU A 396 10.04 -0.38 15.02
CA LEU A 396 9.82 -1.78 15.43
C LEU A 396 8.33 -2.06 15.71
N ARG A 397 7.62 -1.14 16.37
CA ARG A 397 6.18 -1.25 16.61
C ARG A 397 5.41 -1.22 15.30
N ASP A 398 5.72 -0.28 14.42
CA ASP A 398 5.08 -0.11 13.11
C ASP A 398 5.31 -1.33 12.20
N ALA A 399 6.52 -1.91 12.23
CA ALA A 399 6.87 -3.08 11.44
C ALA A 399 6.03 -4.32 11.78
N ARG A 400 5.61 -4.47 13.05
CA ARG A 400 4.81 -5.65 13.47
C ARG A 400 3.47 -5.76 12.76
N ALA A 401 2.89 -4.66 12.28
CA ALA A 401 1.67 -4.66 11.49
C ALA A 401 1.79 -5.50 10.21
N ALA A 402 2.99 -5.61 9.64
CA ALA A 402 3.22 -6.33 8.37
C ALA A 402 2.80 -7.80 8.40
N HIS A 403 3.01 -8.49 9.53
CA HIS A 403 2.70 -9.91 9.65
C HIS A 403 1.22 -10.18 9.92
N ILE A 404 0.54 -9.25 10.62
CA ILE A 404 -0.83 -9.46 11.10
C ILE A 404 -1.91 -8.84 10.21
N MET A 405 -1.56 -7.82 9.43
CA MET A 405 -2.50 -7.17 8.51
C MET A 405 -2.89 -8.12 7.39
N SER A 406 -4.20 -8.38 7.26
CA SER A 406 -4.75 -9.34 6.29
C SER A 406 -4.63 -8.82 4.83
N PRO A 407 -4.28 -9.70 3.84
CA PRO A 407 -3.87 -11.10 4.01
C PRO A 407 -2.56 -11.22 4.79
N THR A 408 -2.50 -12.14 5.77
CA THR A 408 -1.32 -12.33 6.62
C THR A 408 -0.12 -12.87 5.83
N THR A 409 1.09 -12.69 6.36
CA THR A 409 2.32 -13.20 5.73
C THR A 409 2.25 -14.70 5.44
N ASP A 410 1.72 -15.51 6.39
CA ASP A 410 1.64 -16.95 6.21
C ASP A 410 0.62 -17.33 5.12
N LEU A 411 -0.52 -16.65 5.06
CA LEU A 411 -1.52 -16.87 4.02
C LEU A 411 -0.96 -16.52 2.64
N LEU A 412 -0.22 -15.42 2.53
CA LEU A 412 0.41 -15.03 1.27
C LEU A 412 1.48 -16.02 0.80
N LYS A 413 2.28 -16.57 1.73
CA LYS A 413 3.24 -17.65 1.42
C LYS A 413 2.51 -18.91 0.94
N LEU A 414 1.39 -19.27 1.58
CA LEU A 414 0.56 -20.39 1.15
C LEU A 414 0.01 -20.16 -0.27
N TRP A 415 -0.57 -18.99 -0.53
CA TRP A 415 -1.10 -18.66 -1.85
C TRP A 415 -0.01 -18.60 -2.92
N THR A 416 1.16 -18.05 -2.60
CA THR A 416 2.32 -18.08 -3.50
C THR A 416 2.72 -19.51 -3.85
N GLY A 417 2.83 -20.38 -2.86
CA GLY A 417 3.15 -21.80 -3.07
C GLY A 417 2.09 -22.51 -3.92
N ARG A 418 0.81 -22.28 -3.63
CA ARG A 418 -0.29 -22.84 -4.44
C ARG A 418 -0.24 -22.36 -5.88
N SER A 419 -0.04 -21.05 -6.11
CA SER A 419 0.09 -20.49 -7.45
C SER A 419 1.23 -21.12 -8.24
N LEU A 420 2.41 -21.28 -7.62
CA LEU A 420 3.60 -21.87 -8.26
C LEU A 420 3.42 -23.37 -8.56
N LEU A 421 2.62 -24.08 -7.78
CA LEU A 421 2.34 -25.50 -7.94
C LEU A 421 1.07 -25.79 -8.77
N GLY A 422 0.41 -24.77 -9.30
CA GLY A 422 -0.82 -24.93 -10.10
C GLY A 422 -2.02 -25.38 -9.30
N LEU A 423 -2.07 -25.07 -8.00
CA LEU A 423 -3.20 -25.39 -7.11
C LEU A 423 -4.16 -24.19 -7.01
N PRO A 424 -5.46 -24.41 -6.71
CA PRO A 424 -6.40 -23.32 -6.43
C PRO A 424 -5.88 -22.46 -5.26
N LEU A 425 -6.07 -21.14 -5.33
CA LEU A 425 -5.65 -20.24 -4.22
C LEU A 425 -6.50 -20.44 -2.96
N LEU A 426 -7.79 -20.66 -3.15
CA LEU A 426 -8.80 -20.86 -2.10
C LEU A 426 -9.17 -22.33 -1.93
#